data_2f3c875dffc2c2a39a3be13d074a414a
#
_entry.id   2f3c875dffc2c2a39a3be13d074a414a
#
_cell.length_a   1.000
_cell.length_b   1.000
_cell.length_c   1.000
_cell.angle_alpha   90.00
_cell.angle_beta   90.00
_cell.angle_gamma   90.00
#
_symmetry.space_group_name_H-M   'P 1'
#
loop_
_entity.id
_entity.type
_entity.pdbx_description
1 polymer ?
#
loop_
_entity_poly.entity_id
_entity_poly.type
_entity_poly.pdbx_seq_one_letter_code
_entity_poly.pdbx_strand_id
1 'polypeptide(L)'
;RACVVRINGLSPQGEHIQETYRSIDILWVLRRAHLTTENLFSEITSIEFEGLKESDQFILETADYSQHDITCLLPLWAGAGNEIHRQKIASVWLDPQDPDFAHGIPELWQSQQPLPDEVPVRVNVLWNTLIIEGLLKQSQVEKAAALFSNLMTSIIRGLKKYDGFFPFFDSQTGQPAGQYNDITGFPPLGLFLQIAGIKLFSPNQVALWGHNPFPWPIEVYWQGLYIHRDKLRTKINFPNGETYHHESGKPVLLTSEITASS
;
A
#
# COMPACT_ATOMS: atom_id res chain seq x y z
N ARG A 1 23.92 4.31 -35.18
CA ARG A 1 24.74 3.11 -35.29
C ARG A 1 23.80 1.91 -35.40
N ALA A 2 24.03 1.02 -36.40
CA ALA A 2 23.21 -0.18 -36.50
C ALA A 2 23.72 -1.21 -35.45
N CYS A 3 22.87 -1.61 -34.56
CA CYS A 3 23.14 -2.66 -33.56
C CYS A 3 21.96 -3.61 -33.54
N VAL A 4 22.22 -4.90 -33.44
CA VAL A 4 21.21 -5.93 -33.22
C VAL A 4 21.62 -6.72 -31.98
N VAL A 5 20.66 -6.96 -31.08
CA VAL A 5 20.85 -7.80 -29.91
C VAL A 5 19.83 -8.94 -30.01
N ARG A 6 20.30 -10.19 -29.94
CA ARG A 6 19.45 -11.37 -29.85
C ARG A 6 19.67 -12.03 -28.50
N ILE A 7 18.58 -12.28 -27.80
CA ILE A 7 18.59 -12.94 -26.49
C ILE A 7 17.84 -14.26 -26.64
N ASN A 8 18.50 -15.36 -26.32
CA ASN A 8 17.93 -16.69 -26.32
C ASN A 8 17.89 -17.25 -24.89
N GLY A 9 16.82 -17.93 -24.54
CA GLY A 9 16.69 -18.51 -23.20
C GLY A 9 15.43 -19.34 -23.02
N LEU A 10 15.10 -19.60 -21.77
CA LEU A 10 13.92 -20.34 -21.35
C LEU A 10 12.96 -19.42 -20.58
N SER A 11 11.68 -19.60 -20.83
CA SER A 11 10.62 -18.99 -20.03
C SER A 11 10.54 -19.62 -18.63
N PRO A 12 9.83 -19.02 -17.66
CA PRO A 12 9.53 -19.67 -16.37
C PRO A 12 8.78 -21.01 -16.51
N GLN A 13 8.16 -21.26 -17.65
CA GLN A 13 7.47 -22.51 -17.99
C GLN A 13 8.36 -23.53 -18.71
N GLY A 14 9.65 -23.17 -18.95
CA GLY A 14 10.63 -24.03 -19.62
C GLY A 14 10.55 -24.01 -21.16
N GLU A 15 9.82 -23.08 -21.74
CA GLU A 15 9.70 -22.92 -23.20
C GLU A 15 10.87 -22.08 -23.73
N HIS A 16 11.36 -22.44 -24.92
CA HIS A 16 12.39 -21.65 -25.60
C HIS A 16 11.82 -20.32 -26.07
N ILE A 17 12.49 -19.23 -25.65
CA ILE A 17 12.17 -17.86 -26.05
C ILE A 17 13.37 -17.24 -26.76
N GLN A 18 13.10 -16.52 -27.84
CA GLN A 18 14.06 -15.67 -28.52
C GLN A 18 13.48 -14.27 -28.70
N GLU A 19 14.24 -13.27 -28.30
CA GLU A 19 13.93 -11.87 -28.57
C GLU A 19 15.03 -11.22 -29.41
N THR A 20 14.64 -10.38 -30.36
CA THR A 20 15.57 -9.68 -31.23
C THR A 20 15.25 -8.20 -31.24
N TYR A 21 16.23 -7.39 -30.87
CA TYR A 21 16.11 -5.94 -30.79
C TYR A 21 17.06 -5.27 -31.79
N ARG A 22 16.57 -4.27 -32.50
CA ARG A 22 17.35 -3.48 -33.44
C ARG A 22 17.60 -2.11 -32.84
N SER A 23 18.51 -1.35 -33.44
CA SER A 23 18.89 -0.01 -32.95
C SER A 23 17.72 0.93 -32.74
N ILE A 24 16.61 0.77 -33.48
CA ILE A 24 15.39 1.58 -33.34
C ILE A 24 14.61 1.22 -32.09
N ASP A 25 14.73 -0.02 -31.60
CA ASP A 25 14.04 -0.53 -30.43
C ASP A 25 14.81 -0.24 -29.13
N ILE A 26 16.04 0.26 -29.27
CA ILE A 26 16.95 0.48 -28.15
C ILE A 26 16.98 1.96 -27.80
N LEU A 27 16.70 2.27 -26.55
CA LEU A 27 16.78 3.63 -26.04
C LEU A 27 18.25 4.06 -25.86
N TRP A 28 18.68 5.07 -26.63
CA TRP A 28 20.03 5.62 -26.56
C TRP A 28 20.04 6.93 -25.76
N VAL A 29 20.72 6.94 -24.63
CA VAL A 29 20.89 8.14 -23.79
C VAL A 29 22.36 8.33 -23.46
N LEU A 30 22.93 9.50 -23.79
CA LEU A 30 24.31 9.91 -23.43
C LEU A 30 25.39 8.81 -23.69
N ARG A 31 25.38 8.19 -24.89
CA ARG A 31 26.26 7.09 -25.29
C ARG A 31 26.02 5.75 -24.57
N ARG A 32 24.92 5.63 -23.83
CA ARG A 32 24.46 4.37 -23.25
C ARG A 32 23.18 3.93 -23.96
N ALA A 33 23.08 2.65 -24.21
CA ALA A 33 21.88 2.03 -24.70
C ALA A 33 21.24 1.22 -23.58
N HIS A 34 19.94 1.36 -23.39
CA HIS A 34 19.16 0.56 -22.45
C HIS A 34 18.15 -0.27 -23.20
N LEU A 35 18.09 -1.54 -22.85
CA LEU A 35 17.16 -2.51 -23.40
C LEU A 35 16.50 -3.24 -22.24
N THR A 36 15.19 -3.39 -22.28
CA THR A 36 14.44 -4.24 -21.36
C THR A 36 13.75 -5.32 -22.17
N THR A 37 13.87 -6.57 -21.74
CA THR A 37 13.19 -7.71 -22.38
C THR A 37 11.68 -7.62 -22.21
N GLU A 38 10.92 -8.03 -23.23
CA GLU A 38 9.45 -8.09 -23.17
C GLU A 38 8.98 -9.33 -22.42
N ASN A 39 9.73 -10.43 -22.50
CA ASN A 39 9.45 -11.67 -21.80
C ASN A 39 10.33 -11.85 -20.57
N LEU A 40 9.84 -12.61 -19.61
CA LEU A 40 10.62 -13.07 -18.47
C LEU A 40 11.41 -14.32 -18.88
N PHE A 41 12.71 -14.28 -18.64
CA PHE A 41 13.60 -15.41 -18.81
C PHE A 41 13.90 -16.03 -17.45
N SER A 42 13.68 -17.35 -17.30
CA SER A 42 14.19 -18.12 -16.16
C SER A 42 15.66 -18.46 -16.34
N GLU A 43 16.11 -18.54 -17.60
CA GLU A 43 17.49 -18.80 -17.98
C GLU A 43 17.80 -18.10 -19.30
N ILE A 44 18.93 -17.42 -19.38
CA ILE A 44 19.48 -16.87 -20.63
C ILE A 44 20.60 -17.79 -21.09
N THR A 45 20.41 -18.45 -22.22
CA THR A 45 21.37 -19.40 -22.78
C THR A 45 22.41 -18.75 -23.68
N SER A 46 22.03 -17.67 -24.39
CA SER A 46 22.99 -16.87 -25.17
C SER A 46 22.50 -15.44 -25.39
N ILE A 47 23.44 -14.53 -25.52
CA ILE A 47 23.21 -13.17 -26.00
C ILE A 47 24.16 -12.90 -27.14
N GLU A 48 23.61 -12.61 -28.32
CA GLU A 48 24.38 -12.34 -29.54
C GLU A 48 24.29 -10.86 -29.89
N PHE A 49 25.39 -10.30 -30.30
CA PHE A 49 25.49 -8.90 -30.68
C PHE A 49 26.04 -8.73 -32.10
N GLU A 50 25.36 -7.91 -32.90
CA GLU A 50 25.87 -7.42 -34.16
C GLU A 50 26.09 -5.91 -34.10
N GLY A 51 27.17 -5.42 -34.71
CA GLY A 51 27.45 -3.98 -34.82
C GLY A 51 28.07 -3.34 -33.57
N LEU A 52 28.49 -4.12 -32.58
CA LEU A 52 29.31 -3.65 -31.47
C LEU A 52 30.79 -3.58 -31.89
N LYS A 53 31.53 -2.73 -31.21
CA LYS A 53 32.99 -2.63 -31.33
C LYS A 53 33.65 -3.35 -30.16
N GLU A 54 34.88 -3.77 -30.33
CA GLU A 54 35.68 -4.44 -29.29
C GLU A 54 35.83 -3.61 -28.01
N SER A 55 35.71 -2.26 -28.13
CA SER A 55 35.79 -1.33 -26.99
C SER A 55 34.46 -1.08 -26.30
N ASP A 56 33.36 -1.63 -26.80
CA ASP A 56 32.03 -1.44 -26.18
C ASP A 56 31.92 -2.36 -24.97
N GLN A 57 31.29 -1.85 -23.91
CA GLN A 57 31.01 -2.61 -22.69
C GLN A 57 29.55 -3.01 -22.68
N PHE A 58 29.30 -4.22 -22.24
CA PHE A 58 27.96 -4.77 -22.01
C PHE A 58 27.79 -5.09 -20.53
N ILE A 59 26.68 -4.65 -19.97
CA ILE A 59 26.28 -4.96 -18.61
C ILE A 59 24.91 -5.65 -18.71
N LEU A 60 24.83 -6.88 -18.18
CA LEU A 60 23.58 -7.59 -18.00
C LEU A 60 23.14 -7.42 -16.55
N GLU A 61 22.01 -6.82 -16.37
CA GLU A 61 21.37 -6.69 -15.07
C GLU A 61 20.07 -7.48 -15.07
N THR A 62 19.81 -8.22 -14.01
CA THR A 62 18.53 -8.86 -13.79
C THR A 62 17.80 -8.14 -12.66
N ALA A 63 16.49 -7.96 -12.80
CA ALA A 63 15.69 -7.55 -11.66
C ALA A 63 15.65 -8.72 -10.66
N ASP A 64 16.04 -8.46 -9.42
CA ASP A 64 15.90 -9.43 -8.35
C ASP A 64 14.45 -9.38 -7.83
N TYR A 65 13.64 -10.35 -8.24
CA TYR A 65 12.26 -10.50 -7.77
C TYR A 65 12.15 -11.36 -6.50
N SER A 66 13.25 -11.75 -5.90
CA SER A 66 13.25 -12.49 -4.63
C SER A 66 12.86 -11.63 -3.44
N GLN A 67 12.98 -10.31 -3.59
CA GLN A 67 12.59 -9.32 -2.58
C GLN A 67 11.38 -8.54 -3.05
N HIS A 68 10.41 -8.40 -2.15
CA HIS A 68 9.28 -7.51 -2.37
C HIS A 68 9.57 -6.15 -1.73
N ASP A 69 9.51 -5.11 -2.52
CA ASP A 69 9.59 -3.72 -2.10
C ASP A 69 8.18 -3.15 -1.98
N ILE A 70 7.95 -2.31 -0.98
CA ILE A 70 6.64 -1.69 -0.73
C ILE A 70 6.12 -0.92 -1.95
N THR A 71 6.99 -0.42 -2.82
CA THR A 71 6.60 0.27 -4.06
C THR A 71 5.88 -0.65 -5.05
N CYS A 72 6.09 -1.98 -4.98
CA CYS A 72 5.35 -2.96 -5.76
C CYS A 72 3.83 -2.96 -5.45
N LEU A 73 3.44 -2.39 -4.31
CA LEU A 73 2.04 -2.25 -3.89
C LEU A 73 1.39 -0.93 -4.33
N LEU A 74 2.17 0.04 -4.80
CA LEU A 74 1.65 1.35 -5.25
C LEU A 74 0.59 1.27 -6.36
N PRO A 75 0.59 0.27 -7.26
CA PRO A 75 -0.51 0.10 -8.21
C PRO A 75 -1.89 0.02 -7.56
N LEU A 76 -1.99 -0.46 -6.30
CA LEU A 76 -3.26 -0.49 -5.55
C LEU A 76 -3.78 0.93 -5.32
N TRP A 77 -2.90 1.84 -4.89
CA TRP A 77 -3.24 3.23 -4.61
C TRP A 77 -3.41 4.06 -5.88
N ALA A 78 -2.48 3.95 -6.81
CA ALA A 78 -2.46 4.71 -8.06
C ALA A 78 -3.55 4.28 -9.05
N GLY A 79 -4.19 3.11 -8.84
CA GLY A 79 -5.13 2.54 -9.80
C GLY A 79 -4.44 2.06 -11.09
N ALA A 80 -3.13 1.86 -11.07
CA ALA A 80 -2.35 1.42 -12.22
C ALA A 80 -2.58 -0.07 -12.54
N GLY A 81 -2.42 -0.44 -13.81
CA GLY A 81 -2.69 -1.79 -14.28
C GLY A 81 -4.19 -2.11 -14.34
N ASN A 82 -4.52 -3.35 -14.71
CA ASN A 82 -5.90 -3.80 -14.73
C ASN A 82 -6.38 -4.25 -13.34
N GLU A 83 -7.69 -4.37 -13.18
CA GLU A 83 -8.32 -4.74 -11.91
C GLU A 83 -7.89 -6.12 -11.41
N ILE A 84 -7.76 -7.10 -12.32
CA ILE A 84 -7.35 -8.47 -12.00
C ILE A 84 -5.95 -8.47 -11.36
N HIS A 85 -5.01 -7.70 -11.90
CA HIS A 85 -3.67 -7.58 -11.34
C HIS A 85 -3.69 -6.94 -9.94
N ARG A 86 -4.46 -5.86 -9.75
CA ARG A 86 -4.57 -5.21 -8.44
C ARG A 86 -5.19 -6.13 -7.39
N GLN A 87 -6.26 -6.85 -7.75
CA GLN A 87 -6.86 -7.83 -6.85
C GLN A 87 -5.88 -8.96 -6.50
N LYS A 88 -5.09 -9.44 -7.48
CA LYS A 88 -4.07 -10.45 -7.23
C LYS A 88 -2.98 -9.94 -6.28
N ILE A 89 -2.48 -8.72 -6.49
CA ILE A 89 -1.51 -8.09 -5.56
C ILE A 89 -2.10 -8.04 -4.14
N ALA A 90 -3.31 -7.53 -3.99
CA ALA A 90 -3.98 -7.40 -2.70
C ALA A 90 -4.27 -8.75 -2.02
N SER A 91 -4.54 -9.81 -2.78
CA SER A 91 -4.88 -11.13 -2.23
C SER A 91 -3.66 -11.98 -1.88
N VAL A 92 -2.62 -11.93 -2.72
CA VAL A 92 -1.46 -12.85 -2.64
C VAL A 92 -0.33 -12.25 -1.79
N TRP A 93 -0.07 -10.95 -1.94
CA TRP A 93 1.12 -10.32 -1.33
C TRP A 93 0.85 -9.69 0.04
N LEU A 94 -0.40 -9.49 0.40
CA LEU A 94 -0.76 -8.85 1.66
C LEU A 94 -1.59 -9.80 2.52
N ASP A 95 -0.91 -10.51 3.42
CA ASP A 95 -1.56 -11.22 4.52
C ASP A 95 -1.34 -10.43 5.82
N PRO A 96 -2.38 -9.79 6.37
CA PRO A 96 -2.24 -9.04 7.62
C PRO A 96 -1.85 -9.89 8.84
N GLN A 97 -1.95 -11.22 8.73
CA GLN A 97 -1.54 -12.15 9.78
C GLN A 97 -0.06 -12.53 9.68
N ASP A 98 0.62 -12.13 8.59
CA ASP A 98 2.06 -12.34 8.47
C ASP A 98 2.77 -11.62 9.62
N PRO A 99 3.61 -12.34 10.40
CA PRO A 99 4.39 -11.76 11.49
C PRO A 99 5.24 -10.56 11.06
N ASP A 100 5.70 -10.53 9.80
CA ASP A 100 6.48 -9.43 9.27
C ASP A 100 5.66 -8.13 9.18
N PHE A 101 4.33 -8.21 9.21
CA PHE A 101 3.43 -7.05 9.16
C PHE A 101 2.89 -6.62 10.53
N ALA A 102 3.44 -7.17 11.63
CA ALA A 102 2.99 -6.87 12.99
C ALA A 102 3.03 -5.37 13.37
N HIS A 103 3.86 -4.59 12.69
CA HIS A 103 4.05 -3.15 12.90
C HIS A 103 3.61 -2.27 11.72
N GLY A 104 3.04 -2.88 10.68
CA GLY A 104 2.73 -2.33 9.37
C GLY A 104 3.53 -3.05 8.28
N ILE A 105 3.34 -2.66 7.02
CA ILE A 105 4.05 -3.23 5.87
C ILE A 105 5.48 -2.68 5.86
N PRO A 106 6.50 -3.55 5.95
CA PRO A 106 7.90 -3.12 5.87
C PRO A 106 8.27 -2.64 4.46
N GLU A 107 9.33 -1.85 4.35
CA GLU A 107 9.84 -1.38 3.05
C GLU A 107 10.32 -2.54 2.18
N LEU A 108 10.81 -3.61 2.81
CA LEU A 108 11.25 -4.85 2.15
C LEU A 108 10.73 -6.06 2.94
N TRP A 109 10.24 -7.11 2.26
CA TRP A 109 9.82 -8.36 2.89
C TRP A 109 9.97 -9.55 1.93
N GLN A 110 9.77 -10.76 2.44
CA GLN A 110 9.84 -12.03 1.69
C GLN A 110 11.13 -12.21 0.88
N SER A 111 12.26 -11.81 1.46
CA SER A 111 13.57 -12.13 0.89
C SER A 111 13.86 -13.62 1.06
N GLN A 112 14.14 -14.34 -0.04
CA GLN A 112 14.67 -15.70 0.01
C GLN A 112 16.13 -15.74 0.53
N GLN A 113 16.80 -14.60 0.51
CA GLN A 113 18.11 -14.41 1.10
C GLN A 113 17.97 -13.49 2.32
N PRO A 114 18.60 -13.82 3.46
CA PRO A 114 18.61 -12.90 4.57
C PRO A 114 19.19 -11.56 4.13
N LEU A 115 18.46 -10.50 4.44
CA LEU A 115 19.00 -9.15 4.28
C LEU A 115 20.30 -9.05 5.08
N PRO A 116 21.31 -8.30 4.58
CA PRO A 116 22.49 -8.04 5.40
C PRO A 116 22.06 -7.51 6.77
N ASP A 117 22.60 -8.07 7.85
CA ASP A 117 22.25 -7.74 9.25
C ASP A 117 22.35 -6.23 9.58
N GLU A 118 23.00 -5.47 8.71
CA GLU A 118 23.26 -4.05 8.89
C GLU A 118 22.16 -3.11 8.33
N VAL A 119 21.18 -3.64 7.58
CA VAL A 119 20.11 -2.80 7.00
C VAL A 119 18.83 -2.96 7.80
N PRO A 120 18.48 -2.00 8.68
CA PRO A 120 17.23 -2.07 9.41
C PRO A 120 16.06 -1.96 8.43
N VAL A 121 15.23 -2.99 8.38
CA VAL A 121 13.99 -2.95 7.60
C VAL A 121 12.98 -2.08 8.35
N ARG A 122 12.47 -1.07 7.68
CA ARG A 122 11.60 -0.05 8.27
C ARG A 122 10.18 -0.16 7.76
N VAL A 123 9.26 0.19 8.63
CA VAL A 123 7.85 0.47 8.29
C VAL A 123 7.71 1.97 8.10
N ASN A 124 7.40 2.41 6.91
CA ASN A 124 7.20 3.82 6.56
C ASN A 124 5.72 4.19 6.70
N VAL A 125 5.40 5.18 7.55
CA VAL A 125 4.01 5.59 7.84
C VAL A 125 3.29 6.07 6.58
N LEU A 126 3.94 6.93 5.80
CA LEU A 126 3.33 7.49 4.58
C LEU A 126 3.03 6.41 3.54
N TRP A 127 3.99 5.52 3.23
CA TRP A 127 3.79 4.44 2.28
C TRP A 127 2.68 3.49 2.72
N ASN A 128 2.66 3.12 4.00
CA ASN A 128 1.59 2.30 4.55
C ASN A 128 0.21 2.97 4.42
N THR A 129 0.12 4.28 4.66
CA THR A 129 -1.11 5.04 4.46
C THR A 129 -1.63 4.92 3.03
N LEU A 130 -0.75 5.11 2.03
CA LEU A 130 -1.13 4.99 0.61
C LEU A 130 -1.59 3.58 0.26
N ILE A 131 -0.90 2.54 0.75
CA ILE A 131 -1.28 1.15 0.47
C ILE A 131 -2.61 0.79 1.11
N ILE A 132 -2.85 1.19 2.36
CA ILE A 132 -4.13 0.96 3.05
C ILE A 132 -5.27 1.68 2.32
N GLU A 133 -5.06 2.92 1.85
CA GLU A 133 -6.04 3.61 0.99
C GLU A 133 -6.29 2.84 -0.31
N GLY A 134 -5.22 2.30 -0.92
CA GLY A 134 -5.29 1.44 -2.10
C GLY A 134 -6.14 0.19 -1.87
N LEU A 135 -5.99 -0.46 -0.72
CA LEU A 135 -6.82 -1.61 -0.33
C LEU A 135 -8.30 -1.26 -0.22
N LEU A 136 -8.64 -0.09 0.31
CA LEU A 136 -10.02 0.39 0.35
C LEU A 136 -10.59 0.58 -1.06
N LYS A 137 -9.80 1.11 -2.00
CA LYS A 137 -10.18 1.24 -3.42
C LYS A 137 -10.43 -0.11 -4.09
N GLN A 138 -9.81 -1.19 -3.59
CA GLN A 138 -10.03 -2.57 -4.04
C GLN A 138 -11.08 -3.33 -3.19
N SER A 139 -11.85 -2.64 -2.35
CA SER A 139 -12.85 -3.22 -1.45
C SER A 139 -12.29 -4.26 -0.45
N GLN A 140 -11.00 -4.20 -0.14
CA GLN A 140 -10.32 -5.09 0.82
C GLN A 140 -10.35 -4.49 2.24
N VAL A 141 -11.57 -4.24 2.75
CA VAL A 141 -11.78 -3.45 3.97
C VAL A 141 -11.18 -4.11 5.21
N GLU A 142 -11.31 -5.44 5.35
CA GLU A 142 -10.77 -6.19 6.48
C GLU A 142 -9.24 -6.17 6.52
N LYS A 143 -8.60 -6.32 5.36
CA LYS A 143 -7.15 -6.21 5.25
C LYS A 143 -6.66 -4.80 5.57
N ALA A 144 -7.36 -3.79 5.05
CA ALA A 144 -7.09 -2.39 5.36
C ALA A 144 -7.20 -2.11 6.87
N ALA A 145 -8.24 -2.63 7.54
CA ALA A 145 -8.43 -2.47 8.97
C ALA A 145 -7.32 -3.13 9.81
N ALA A 146 -6.93 -4.34 9.44
CA ALA A 146 -5.89 -5.07 10.16
C ALA A 146 -4.52 -4.38 10.02
N LEU A 147 -4.10 -4.04 8.79
CA LEU A 147 -2.84 -3.33 8.55
C LEU A 147 -2.82 -1.93 9.18
N PHE A 148 -3.95 -1.20 9.12
CA PHE A 148 -4.11 0.06 9.83
C PHE A 148 -3.92 -0.10 11.34
N SER A 149 -4.52 -1.14 11.94
CA SER A 149 -4.41 -1.41 13.37
C SER A 149 -2.97 -1.72 13.79
N ASN A 150 -2.25 -2.51 12.97
CA ASN A 150 -0.84 -2.83 13.19
C ASN A 150 0.03 -1.56 13.17
N LEU A 151 -0.14 -0.72 12.14
CA LEU A 151 0.57 0.55 12.01
C LEU A 151 0.25 1.50 13.20
N MET A 152 -1.04 1.67 13.53
CA MET A 152 -1.48 2.55 14.61
C MET A 152 -0.96 2.09 15.97
N THR A 153 -0.83 0.78 16.19
CA THR A 153 -0.24 0.24 17.43
C THR A 153 1.18 0.75 17.63
N SER A 154 1.99 0.78 16.56
CA SER A 154 3.36 1.30 16.60
C SER A 154 3.39 2.81 16.80
N ILE A 155 2.55 3.57 16.08
CA ILE A 155 2.44 5.03 16.24
C ILE A 155 2.03 5.41 17.68
N ILE A 156 1.00 4.77 18.23
CA ILE A 156 0.50 5.04 19.59
C ILE A 156 1.56 4.67 20.63
N ARG A 157 2.28 3.56 20.45
CA ARG A 157 3.37 3.16 21.34
C ARG A 157 4.50 4.19 21.31
N GLY A 158 4.88 4.66 20.11
CA GLY A 158 5.88 5.73 19.95
C GLY A 158 5.44 7.03 20.64
N LEU A 159 4.20 7.46 20.40
CA LEU A 159 3.63 8.66 21.03
C LEU A 159 3.62 8.54 22.55
N LYS A 160 3.17 7.41 23.12
CA LYS A 160 3.14 7.22 24.58
C LYS A 160 4.53 7.19 25.22
N LYS A 161 5.54 6.70 24.53
CA LYS A 161 6.89 6.54 25.08
C LYS A 161 7.76 7.78 24.91
N TYR A 162 7.59 8.50 23.80
CA TYR A 162 8.49 9.58 23.40
C TYR A 162 7.81 10.94 23.24
N ASP A 163 6.49 11.00 23.45
CA ASP A 163 5.66 12.22 23.30
C ASP A 163 5.80 12.87 21.92
N GLY A 164 5.89 12.05 20.87
CA GLY A 164 6.08 12.56 19.51
C GLY A 164 5.78 11.55 18.41
N PHE A 165 5.76 12.05 17.18
CA PHE A 165 5.51 11.27 15.98
C PHE A 165 6.80 11.01 15.20
N PHE A 166 6.87 9.86 14.55
CA PHE A 166 8.05 9.41 13.81
C PHE A 166 7.64 8.88 12.44
N PRO A 167 8.43 9.17 11.38
CA PRO A 167 8.10 8.74 10.02
C PRO A 167 8.28 7.24 9.78
N PHE A 168 9.09 6.60 10.61
CA PHE A 168 9.44 5.20 10.48
C PHE A 168 9.34 4.45 11.80
N PHE A 169 9.13 3.14 11.68
CA PHE A 169 9.25 2.18 12.77
C PHE A 169 10.11 0.99 12.31
N ASP A 170 10.87 0.42 13.20
CA ASP A 170 11.57 -0.82 12.95
C ASP A 170 10.54 -1.95 12.76
N SER A 171 10.69 -2.75 11.71
CA SER A 171 9.68 -3.75 11.33
C SER A 171 9.56 -4.92 12.30
N GLN A 172 10.61 -5.21 13.05
CA GLN A 172 10.62 -6.33 14.00
C GLN A 172 10.21 -5.90 15.41
N THR A 173 10.68 -4.74 15.85
CA THR A 173 10.50 -4.30 17.23
C THR A 173 9.41 -3.26 17.40
N GLY A 174 9.00 -2.60 16.32
CA GLY A 174 8.09 -1.45 16.34
C GLY A 174 8.67 -0.22 17.04
N GLN A 175 9.99 -0.14 17.22
CA GLN A 175 10.63 1.04 17.79
C GLN A 175 10.63 2.17 16.77
N PRO A 176 10.33 3.42 17.19
CA PRO A 176 10.34 4.56 16.28
C PRO A 176 11.74 4.88 15.79
N ALA A 177 11.82 5.36 14.55
CA ALA A 177 13.05 5.76 13.88
C ALA A 177 12.81 7.01 13.01
N GLY A 178 13.88 7.71 12.66
CA GLY A 178 13.83 8.92 11.86
C GLY A 178 13.70 10.19 12.71
N GLN A 179 13.30 11.27 12.06
CA GLN A 179 13.24 12.58 12.70
C GLN A 179 12.02 12.68 13.64
N TYR A 180 12.25 13.19 14.84
CA TYR A 180 11.21 13.47 15.83
C TYR A 180 10.24 14.56 15.31
N ASN A 181 8.93 14.31 15.45
CA ASN A 181 7.86 15.19 14.98
C ASN A 181 7.90 15.52 13.49
N ASP A 182 8.36 14.57 12.66
CA ASP A 182 8.24 14.66 11.22
C ASP A 182 6.76 14.57 10.81
N ILE A 183 6.33 15.45 9.91
CA ILE A 183 4.95 15.51 9.42
C ILE A 183 4.50 14.20 8.76
N THR A 184 5.43 13.47 8.15
CA THR A 184 5.13 12.17 7.51
C THR A 184 4.88 11.04 8.50
N GLY A 185 5.15 11.28 9.79
CA GLY A 185 4.87 10.36 10.89
C GLY A 185 3.51 10.58 11.57
N PHE A 186 2.71 11.54 11.11
CA PHE A 186 1.37 11.75 11.68
C PHE A 186 0.43 10.59 11.39
N PRO A 187 -0.43 10.20 12.35
CA PRO A 187 -1.39 9.12 12.16
C PRO A 187 -2.44 9.51 11.11
N PRO A 188 -2.79 8.60 10.18
CA PRO A 188 -3.78 8.87 9.14
C PRO A 188 -5.21 8.75 9.66
N LEU A 189 -5.64 9.64 10.57
CA LEU A 189 -6.95 9.57 11.25
C LEU A 189 -8.14 9.64 10.28
N GLY A 190 -8.01 10.36 9.16
CA GLY A 190 -9.05 10.38 8.12
C GLY A 190 -9.30 9.01 7.51
N LEU A 191 -8.26 8.20 7.41
CA LEU A 191 -8.35 6.84 6.90
C LEU A 191 -9.09 5.90 7.87
N PHE A 192 -8.96 6.12 9.19
CA PHE A 192 -9.72 5.39 10.20
C PHE A 192 -11.23 5.48 9.98
N LEU A 193 -11.75 6.69 9.77
CA LEU A 193 -13.18 6.88 9.50
C LEU A 193 -13.61 6.25 8.18
N GLN A 194 -12.78 6.31 7.14
CA GLN A 194 -13.07 5.66 5.85
C GLN A 194 -13.14 4.13 5.99
N ILE A 195 -12.20 3.52 6.70
CA ILE A 195 -12.20 2.09 7.00
C ILE A 195 -13.47 1.73 7.79
N ALA A 196 -13.82 2.56 8.77
CA ALA A 196 -15.02 2.39 9.56
C ALA A 196 -16.33 2.61 8.78
N GLY A 197 -16.28 3.00 7.50
CA GLY A 197 -17.45 3.31 6.69
C GLY A 197 -18.23 4.52 7.21
N ILE A 198 -17.52 5.56 7.67
CA ILE A 198 -18.07 6.81 8.20
C ILE A 198 -17.51 7.98 7.41
N LYS A 199 -18.38 8.87 6.94
CA LYS A 199 -17.96 10.17 6.39
C LYS A 199 -18.78 11.29 7.04
N LEU A 200 -18.07 12.18 7.68
CA LEU A 200 -18.64 13.36 8.33
C LEU A 200 -18.62 14.52 7.31
N PHE A 201 -19.77 15.08 6.99
CA PHE A 201 -19.89 16.28 6.16
C PHE A 201 -20.08 17.53 7.00
N SER A 202 -20.93 17.42 8.02
CA SER A 202 -21.20 18.43 9.03
C SER A 202 -21.70 17.75 10.31
N PRO A 203 -21.80 18.46 11.45
CA PRO A 203 -22.40 17.87 12.65
C PRO A 203 -23.84 17.37 12.44
N ASN A 204 -24.53 17.89 11.42
CA ASN A 204 -25.89 17.52 11.06
C ASN A 204 -26.00 16.58 9.84
N GLN A 205 -24.85 16.15 9.27
CA GLN A 205 -24.89 15.30 8.07
C GLN A 205 -23.76 14.26 8.06
N VAL A 206 -24.14 12.99 8.01
CA VAL A 206 -23.25 11.83 8.07
C VAL A 206 -23.62 10.83 6.99
N ALA A 207 -22.65 10.32 6.24
CA ALA A 207 -22.82 9.14 5.41
C ALA A 207 -22.22 7.91 6.10
N LEU A 208 -22.94 6.80 5.98
CA LEU A 208 -22.51 5.47 6.45
C LEU A 208 -22.54 4.50 5.28
N TRP A 209 -21.60 3.55 5.27
CA TRP A 209 -21.59 2.40 4.34
C TRP A 209 -20.89 1.20 4.96
N GLY A 210 -21.09 0.00 4.37
CA GLY A 210 -20.46 -1.22 4.83
C GLY A 210 -20.74 -1.54 6.31
N HIS A 211 -19.78 -2.20 6.93
CA HIS A 211 -19.83 -2.57 8.35
C HIS A 211 -18.53 -2.08 9.06
N ASN A 212 -18.53 -2.13 10.38
CA ASN A 212 -17.31 -1.88 11.15
C ASN A 212 -16.38 -3.10 11.07
N PRO A 213 -15.21 -3.03 10.42
CA PRO A 213 -14.29 -4.16 10.29
C PRO A 213 -13.44 -4.36 11.55
N PHE A 214 -13.39 -3.38 12.46
CA PHE A 214 -12.60 -3.47 13.67
C PHE A 214 -13.27 -4.41 14.70
N PRO A 215 -12.50 -5.12 15.54
CA PRO A 215 -13.05 -6.03 16.55
C PRO A 215 -13.70 -5.33 17.74
N TRP A 216 -13.62 -4.00 17.80
CA TRP A 216 -14.21 -3.15 18.84
C TRP A 216 -15.24 -2.18 18.26
N PRO A 217 -16.18 -1.68 19.06
CA PRO A 217 -17.08 -0.60 18.64
C PRO A 217 -16.29 0.71 18.47
N ILE A 218 -16.79 1.55 17.57
CA ILE A 218 -16.21 2.87 17.28
C ILE A 218 -17.13 3.93 17.85
N GLU A 219 -16.53 4.89 18.54
CA GLU A 219 -17.22 6.07 19.04
C GLU A 219 -16.60 7.33 18.44
N VAL A 220 -17.46 8.20 17.93
CA VAL A 220 -17.07 9.49 17.35
C VAL A 220 -17.85 10.59 18.05
N TYR A 221 -17.14 11.57 18.59
CA TYR A 221 -17.70 12.79 19.16
C TYR A 221 -17.20 13.98 18.37
N TRP A 222 -18.10 14.72 17.76
CA TRP A 222 -17.74 15.89 16.95
C TRP A 222 -18.81 16.97 16.99
N GLN A 223 -18.55 18.11 17.61
CA GLN A 223 -19.44 19.27 17.63
C GLN A 223 -20.90 18.93 17.99
N GLY A 224 -21.10 18.11 19.04
CA GLY A 224 -22.42 17.67 19.47
C GLY A 224 -22.97 16.45 18.75
N LEU A 225 -22.37 16.04 17.64
CA LEU A 225 -22.66 14.77 17.00
C LEU A 225 -22.01 13.64 17.80
N TYR A 226 -22.78 12.58 18.06
CA TYR A 226 -22.28 11.34 18.63
C TYR A 226 -22.64 10.16 17.72
N ILE A 227 -21.66 9.34 17.38
CA ILE A 227 -21.83 8.11 16.62
C ILE A 227 -21.26 6.96 17.45
N HIS A 228 -22.06 5.92 17.65
CA HIS A 228 -21.62 4.63 18.16
C HIS A 228 -21.86 3.57 17.09
N ARG A 229 -20.80 2.91 16.62
CA ARG A 229 -20.85 1.92 15.55
C ARG A 229 -20.24 0.61 15.98
N ASP A 230 -21.05 -0.41 16.16
CA ASP A 230 -20.62 -1.80 16.28
C ASP A 230 -20.62 -2.51 14.91
N LYS A 231 -20.43 -3.84 14.89
CA LYS A 231 -20.40 -4.61 13.64
C LYS A 231 -21.71 -4.59 12.88
N LEU A 232 -22.83 -4.56 13.58
CA LEU A 232 -24.17 -4.77 13.00
C LEU A 232 -25.00 -3.49 12.96
N ARG A 233 -24.75 -2.57 13.89
CA ARG A 233 -25.60 -1.40 14.11
C ARG A 233 -24.78 -0.14 14.32
N THR A 234 -25.39 0.96 13.90
CA THR A 234 -24.87 2.29 14.18
C THR A 234 -25.96 3.13 14.82
N LYS A 235 -25.66 3.72 15.97
CA LYS A 235 -26.50 4.73 16.62
C LYS A 235 -25.88 6.10 16.38
N ILE A 236 -26.69 7.06 15.97
CA ILE A 236 -26.28 8.45 15.74
C ILE A 236 -27.19 9.34 16.56
N ASN A 237 -26.59 10.21 17.37
CA ASN A 237 -27.30 11.30 18.04
C ASN A 237 -26.83 12.60 17.43
N PHE A 238 -27.71 13.34 16.80
CA PHE A 238 -27.42 14.66 16.24
C PHE A 238 -27.49 15.76 17.30
N PRO A 239 -26.83 16.92 17.06
CA PRO A 239 -26.81 18.03 18.03
C PRO A 239 -28.20 18.57 18.41
N ASN A 240 -29.19 18.44 17.53
CA ASN A 240 -30.58 18.83 17.78
C ASN A 240 -31.37 17.83 18.65
N GLY A 241 -30.73 16.73 19.09
CA GLY A 241 -31.36 15.68 19.92
C GLY A 241 -31.99 14.54 19.12
N GLU A 242 -32.05 14.63 17.78
CA GLU A 242 -32.54 13.52 16.95
C GLU A 242 -31.60 12.31 17.05
N THR A 243 -32.23 11.12 17.15
CA THR A 243 -31.50 9.85 17.22
C THR A 243 -31.90 8.96 16.06
N TYR A 244 -30.89 8.41 15.38
CA TYR A 244 -31.09 7.43 14.30
C TYR A 244 -30.39 6.11 14.64
N HIS A 245 -31.01 5.03 14.19
CA HIS A 245 -30.47 3.68 14.23
C HIS A 245 -30.39 3.14 12.82
N HIS A 246 -29.20 2.69 12.42
CA HIS A 246 -28.94 2.15 11.09
C HIS A 246 -28.34 0.76 11.21
N GLU A 247 -28.86 -0.19 10.43
CA GLU A 247 -28.27 -1.52 10.28
C GLU A 247 -27.12 -1.47 9.28
N SER A 248 -26.00 -2.07 9.64
CA SER A 248 -24.79 -2.09 8.81
C SER A 248 -25.03 -2.78 7.46
N GLY A 249 -24.25 -2.38 6.45
CA GLY A 249 -24.23 -2.98 5.11
C GLY A 249 -24.84 -2.11 4.01
N LYS A 250 -25.90 -1.34 4.28
CA LYS A 250 -26.51 -0.47 3.26
C LYS A 250 -25.95 0.95 3.34
N PRO A 251 -25.52 1.56 2.21
CA PRO A 251 -25.15 2.96 2.21
C PRO A 251 -26.34 3.85 2.55
N VAL A 252 -26.12 4.83 3.42
CA VAL A 252 -27.14 5.80 3.81
C VAL A 252 -26.50 7.18 4.01
N LEU A 253 -27.20 8.22 3.62
CA LEU A 253 -26.90 9.61 3.98
C LEU A 253 -27.99 10.07 4.96
N LEU A 254 -27.58 10.38 6.18
CA LEU A 254 -28.44 10.88 7.23
C LEU A 254 -28.21 12.37 7.42
N THR A 255 -29.30 13.13 7.49
CA THR A 255 -29.28 14.58 7.69
C THR A 255 -30.31 14.91 8.74
N SER A 256 -29.92 15.64 9.79
CA SER A 256 -30.87 16.22 10.74
C SER A 256 -31.26 17.64 10.33
N GLU A 257 -32.47 18.04 10.65
CA GLU A 257 -32.92 19.41 10.43
C GLU A 257 -32.15 20.38 11.33
N ILE A 258 -31.70 21.50 10.74
CA ILE A 258 -31.07 22.57 11.52
C ILE A 258 -32.23 23.28 12.20
N THR A 259 -32.45 23.02 13.49
CA THR A 259 -33.30 23.90 14.31
C THR A 259 -32.60 25.23 14.40
N ALA A 260 -33.05 26.23 13.64
CA ALA A 260 -32.61 27.59 13.81
C ALA A 260 -32.90 27.98 15.26
N SER A 261 -31.85 28.06 16.07
CA SER A 261 -31.96 28.65 17.40
C SER A 261 -32.31 30.11 17.22
N SER A 262 -33.58 30.42 17.56
CA SER A 262 -34.11 31.79 17.69
C SER A 262 -33.36 32.59 18.74
#